data_e53a78fa9ae0060ab7932f15ee094618
#
_entry.id   e53a78fa9ae0060ab7932f15ee094618
#
_cell.length_a   1.000
_cell.length_b   1.000
_cell.length_c   1.000
_cell.angle_alpha   90.00
_cell.angle_beta   90.00
_cell.angle_gamma   90.00
#
_symmetry.space_group_name_H-M   'P 1'
#
loop_
_entity.id
_entity.type
_entity.pdbx_description
1 polymer ?
#
loop_
_entity_poly.entity_id
_entity_poly.type
_entity_poly.pdbx_seq_one_letter_code
_entity_poly.pdbx_strand_id
1 'polypeptide(L)'
;MRTELRLVRVVAFLRVTGAQLLLLSVMGSMPALLWRPSRYAPTTLAVLYPAMFAVGLLGTAGYGIAFSARRLAKEPDDLPARFEPLPEEQESKLISLRATSLLLPFVLVFGTIGAAQRFPSCLLAVGGAAGLLVVSRWTAARERERGGRLVYLLVPGADHTGTRLWIDRTPRPDRPAS
;
A
#
# COMPACT_ATOMS: atom_id res chain seq x y z
N MET A 1 -29.54 -3.99 7.30
CA MET A 1 -28.34 -3.14 7.13
C MET A 1 -27.95 -3.18 5.65
N ARG A 2 -28.11 -2.09 4.90
CA ARG A 2 -27.57 -2.02 3.52
C ARG A 2 -26.07 -1.90 3.67
N THR A 3 -25.34 -2.93 3.27
CA THR A 3 -23.88 -2.87 3.14
C THR A 3 -23.60 -1.89 1.99
N GLU A 4 -23.30 -0.64 2.32
CA GLU A 4 -22.89 0.32 1.31
C GLU A 4 -21.60 -0.19 0.67
N LEU A 5 -21.74 -0.58 -0.58
CA LEU A 5 -20.63 -1.02 -1.40
C LEU A 5 -19.76 0.22 -1.72
N ARG A 6 -18.55 0.28 -1.17
CA ARG A 6 -17.66 1.43 -1.30
C ARG A 6 -16.59 1.16 -2.34
N LEU A 7 -16.58 1.96 -3.39
CA LEU A 7 -15.57 1.92 -4.43
C LEU A 7 -14.36 2.76 -4.04
N VAL A 8 -13.18 2.17 -4.19
CA VAL A 8 -11.91 2.80 -3.84
C VAL A 8 -10.95 2.72 -5.02
N ARG A 9 -10.23 3.82 -5.29
CA ARG A 9 -9.22 3.86 -6.34
C ARG A 9 -7.98 3.07 -5.94
N VAL A 10 -7.50 2.22 -6.84
CA VAL A 10 -6.34 1.35 -6.59
C VAL A 10 -5.10 2.18 -6.25
N VAL A 11 -4.83 3.24 -7.01
CA VAL A 11 -3.67 4.12 -6.78
C VAL A 11 -3.75 4.85 -5.46
N ALA A 12 -4.95 5.34 -5.07
CA ALA A 12 -5.14 6.01 -3.78
C ALA A 12 -4.89 5.04 -2.62
N PHE A 13 -5.43 3.82 -2.71
CA PHE A 13 -5.20 2.78 -1.72
C PHE A 13 -3.71 2.46 -1.54
N LEU A 14 -2.98 2.23 -2.63
CA LEU A 14 -1.55 1.91 -2.58
C LEU A 14 -0.73 3.06 -1.97
N ARG A 15 -1.04 4.31 -2.33
CA ARG A 15 -0.32 5.48 -1.81
C ARG A 15 -0.56 5.68 -0.32
N VAL A 16 -1.83 5.68 0.11
CA VAL A 16 -2.18 5.89 1.52
C VAL A 16 -1.64 4.76 2.38
N THR A 17 -1.80 3.50 1.95
CA THR A 17 -1.28 2.34 2.66
C THR A 17 0.25 2.38 2.74
N GLY A 18 0.93 2.72 1.64
CA GLY A 18 2.39 2.86 1.62
C GLY A 18 2.89 3.97 2.54
N ALA A 19 2.25 5.14 2.52
CA ALA A 19 2.61 6.25 3.40
C ALA A 19 2.40 5.90 4.88
N GLN A 20 1.31 5.23 5.22
CA GLN A 20 1.04 4.80 6.59
C GLN A 20 1.99 3.71 7.06
N LEU A 21 2.28 2.72 6.22
CA LEU A 21 3.26 1.70 6.53
C LEU A 21 4.63 2.32 6.79
N LEU A 22 5.03 3.32 6.00
CA LEU A 22 6.27 4.07 6.21
C LEU A 22 6.26 4.77 7.56
N LEU A 23 5.22 5.54 7.85
CA LEU A 23 5.10 6.29 9.11
C LEU A 23 5.15 5.37 10.33
N LEU A 24 4.32 4.32 10.33
CA LEU A 24 4.25 3.36 11.42
C LEU A 24 5.58 2.60 11.59
N SER A 25 6.26 2.26 10.49
CA SER A 25 7.54 1.55 10.54
C SER A 25 8.66 2.42 11.09
N VAL A 26 8.68 3.70 10.74
CA VAL A 26 9.63 4.67 11.32
C VAL A 26 9.37 4.79 12.82
N MET A 27 8.13 5.00 13.23
CA MET A 27 7.75 5.08 14.66
C MET A 27 8.10 3.79 15.41
N GLY A 28 7.82 2.61 14.84
CA GLY A 28 8.14 1.32 15.43
C GLY A 28 9.64 1.03 15.52
N SER A 29 10.47 1.69 14.70
CA SER A 29 11.93 1.55 14.75
C SER A 29 12.59 2.44 15.81
N MET A 30 11.94 3.51 16.23
CA MET A 30 12.49 4.50 17.16
C MET A 30 13.00 3.89 18.48
N PRO A 31 12.27 2.99 19.17
CA PRO A 31 12.77 2.40 20.42
C PRO A 31 14.07 1.61 20.23
N ALA A 32 14.21 0.89 19.10
CA ALA A 32 15.40 0.13 18.80
C ALA A 32 16.62 1.02 18.51
N LEU A 33 16.39 2.19 17.92
CA LEU A 33 17.45 3.14 17.55
C LEU A 33 17.88 4.01 18.75
N LEU A 34 16.94 4.42 19.62
CA LEU A 34 17.20 5.41 20.66
C LEU A 34 17.71 4.81 21.98
N TRP A 35 17.34 3.57 22.30
CA TRP A 35 17.55 3.10 23.67
C TRP A 35 18.81 2.29 23.94
N ARG A 36 19.41 1.65 22.94
CA ARG A 36 20.70 0.95 23.16
C ARG A 36 21.41 0.63 21.84
N PRO A 37 22.77 0.62 21.84
CA PRO A 37 23.54 0.18 20.67
C PRO A 37 23.22 -1.26 20.30
N SER A 38 23.19 -1.54 19.00
CA SER A 38 22.99 -2.88 18.46
C SER A 38 24.03 -3.87 19.03
N ARG A 39 23.63 -5.14 19.17
CA ARG A 39 24.55 -6.25 19.54
C ARG A 39 25.41 -6.70 18.36
N TYR A 40 25.08 -6.28 17.14
CA TYR A 40 25.75 -6.70 15.93
C TYR A 40 26.93 -5.78 15.63
N ALA A 41 28.00 -6.36 15.03
CA ALA A 41 29.12 -5.57 14.57
C ALA A 41 28.70 -4.54 13.51
N PRO A 42 29.33 -3.36 13.46
CA PRO A 42 28.98 -2.32 12.47
C PRO A 42 29.03 -2.82 11.03
N THR A 43 29.98 -3.68 10.70
CA THR A 43 30.12 -4.29 9.38
C THR A 43 28.94 -5.17 9.01
N THR A 44 28.43 -5.96 9.97
CA THR A 44 27.22 -6.78 9.78
C THR A 44 26.00 -5.90 9.54
N LEU A 45 25.84 -4.81 10.28
CA LEU A 45 24.73 -3.89 10.13
C LEU A 45 24.76 -3.17 8.79
N ALA A 46 25.96 -2.79 8.31
CA ALA A 46 26.12 -2.13 7.01
C ALA A 46 25.63 -3.00 5.82
N VAL A 47 25.69 -4.32 5.95
CA VAL A 47 25.16 -5.25 4.95
C VAL A 47 23.68 -5.57 5.20
N LEU A 48 23.32 -5.81 6.45
CA LEU A 48 21.99 -6.32 6.82
C LEU A 48 20.88 -5.28 6.62
N TYR A 49 21.14 -4.01 6.91
CA TYR A 49 20.14 -2.95 6.74
C TYR A 49 19.73 -2.75 5.28
N PRO A 50 20.65 -2.54 4.34
CA PRO A 50 20.28 -2.41 2.93
C PRO A 50 19.68 -3.70 2.38
N ALA A 51 20.13 -4.87 2.84
CA ALA A 51 19.56 -6.14 2.42
C ALA A 51 18.10 -6.28 2.85
N MET A 52 17.75 -5.97 4.10
CA MET A 52 16.37 -6.01 4.57
C MET A 52 15.49 -5.02 3.82
N PHE A 53 15.97 -3.80 3.63
CA PHE A 53 15.26 -2.80 2.83
C PHE A 53 15.03 -3.28 1.40
N ALA A 54 16.06 -3.82 0.74
CA ALA A 54 15.98 -4.34 -0.62
C ALA A 54 14.98 -5.51 -0.73
N VAL A 55 14.99 -6.44 0.22
CA VAL A 55 14.04 -7.56 0.26
C VAL A 55 12.60 -7.05 0.41
N GLY A 56 12.37 -6.08 1.30
CA GLY A 56 11.05 -5.46 1.45
C GLY A 56 10.59 -4.74 0.18
N LEU A 57 11.47 -3.94 -0.41
CA LEU A 57 11.21 -3.20 -1.64
C LEU A 57 10.92 -4.14 -2.82
N LEU A 58 11.86 -5.03 -3.13
CA LEU A 58 11.76 -5.91 -4.29
C LEU A 58 10.64 -6.94 -4.14
N GLY A 59 10.47 -7.49 -2.95
CA GLY A 59 9.38 -8.42 -2.66
C GLY A 59 8.01 -7.77 -2.86
N THR A 60 7.80 -6.59 -2.28
CA THR A 60 6.51 -5.89 -2.40
C THR A 60 6.28 -5.33 -3.80
N ALA A 61 7.30 -4.70 -4.42
CA ALA A 61 7.19 -4.17 -5.76
C ALA A 61 7.01 -5.29 -6.79
N GLY A 62 7.83 -6.32 -6.75
CA GLY A 62 7.77 -7.45 -7.68
C GLY A 62 6.45 -8.21 -7.58
N TYR A 63 6.04 -8.58 -6.37
CA TYR A 63 4.74 -9.23 -6.17
C TYR A 63 3.57 -8.32 -6.59
N GLY A 64 3.58 -7.05 -6.17
CA GLY A 64 2.52 -6.10 -6.47
C GLY A 64 2.36 -5.83 -7.96
N ILE A 65 3.47 -5.66 -8.69
CA ILE A 65 3.47 -5.48 -10.15
C ILE A 65 2.99 -6.76 -10.83
N ALA A 66 3.53 -7.93 -10.47
CA ALA A 66 3.12 -9.21 -11.06
C ALA A 66 1.63 -9.51 -10.83
N PHE A 67 1.14 -9.26 -9.60
CA PHE A 67 -0.27 -9.43 -9.26
C PHE A 67 -1.17 -8.46 -10.02
N SER A 68 -0.79 -7.18 -10.09
CA SER A 68 -1.54 -6.17 -10.83
C SER A 68 -1.51 -6.45 -12.33
N ALA A 69 -0.37 -6.86 -12.88
CA ALA A 69 -0.24 -7.23 -14.29
C ALA A 69 -1.15 -8.40 -14.67
N ARG A 70 -1.20 -9.46 -13.83
CA ARG A 70 -2.11 -10.60 -14.04
C ARG A 70 -3.57 -10.20 -14.01
N ARG A 71 -3.96 -9.29 -13.12
CA ARG A 71 -5.33 -8.77 -13.05
C ARG A 71 -5.67 -7.88 -14.24
N LEU A 72 -4.74 -7.06 -14.69
CA LEU A 72 -4.90 -6.19 -15.83
C LEU A 72 -4.81 -6.93 -17.18
N ALA A 73 -4.26 -8.15 -17.21
CA ALA A 73 -4.28 -9.00 -18.41
C ALA A 73 -5.71 -9.46 -18.77
N LYS A 74 -6.59 -9.54 -17.77
CA LYS A 74 -8.04 -9.63 -18.01
C LYS A 74 -8.54 -8.21 -18.16
N GLU A 75 -9.13 -7.91 -19.30
CA GLU A 75 -9.69 -6.58 -19.55
C GLU A 75 -10.71 -6.25 -18.45
N PRO A 76 -10.48 -5.19 -17.65
CA PRO A 76 -11.41 -4.84 -16.59
C PRO A 76 -12.68 -4.27 -17.20
N ASP A 77 -13.83 -4.71 -16.67
CA ASP A 77 -15.14 -4.23 -17.11
C ASP A 77 -15.30 -2.73 -16.84
N ASP A 78 -16.07 -2.03 -17.65
CA ASP A 78 -16.44 -0.64 -17.39
C ASP A 78 -17.29 -0.57 -16.10
N LEU A 79 -17.09 0.50 -15.33
CA LEU A 79 -17.83 0.72 -14.09
C LEU A 79 -19.32 0.87 -14.38
N PRO A 80 -20.20 0.02 -13.82
CA PRO A 80 -21.63 0.17 -14.01
C PRO A 80 -22.12 1.53 -13.49
N ALA A 81 -22.99 2.21 -14.24
CA ALA A 81 -23.50 3.56 -13.93
C ALA A 81 -24.18 3.69 -12.54
N ARG A 82 -24.57 2.57 -11.93
CA ARG A 82 -25.17 2.53 -10.59
C ARG A 82 -24.18 2.72 -9.43
N PHE A 83 -22.88 2.71 -9.72
CA PHE A 83 -21.84 2.86 -8.71
C PHE A 83 -21.20 4.24 -8.82
N GLU A 84 -21.30 5.02 -7.75
CA GLU A 84 -20.58 6.29 -7.65
C GLU A 84 -19.29 6.11 -6.85
N PRO A 85 -18.15 6.59 -7.37
CA PRO A 85 -16.90 6.59 -6.61
C PRO A 85 -17.02 7.56 -5.41
N LEU A 86 -16.46 7.17 -4.28
CA LEU A 86 -16.43 8.01 -3.07
C LEU A 86 -15.69 9.34 -3.34
N PRO A 87 -16.12 10.43 -2.69
CA PRO A 87 -15.34 11.67 -2.66
C PRO A 87 -13.94 11.42 -2.11
N GLU A 88 -12.94 12.12 -2.65
CA GLU A 88 -11.51 11.87 -2.32
C GLU A 88 -11.20 11.94 -0.81
N GLU A 89 -11.86 12.83 -0.11
CA GLU A 89 -11.66 12.99 1.33
C GLU A 89 -12.18 11.79 2.14
N GLN A 90 -13.37 11.30 1.79
CA GLN A 90 -13.96 10.12 2.44
C GLN A 90 -13.22 8.85 2.09
N GLU A 91 -12.77 8.73 0.83
CA GLU A 91 -11.95 7.63 0.35
C GLU A 91 -10.65 7.54 1.14
N SER A 92 -9.93 8.65 1.29
CA SER A 92 -8.66 8.70 2.01
C SER A 92 -8.81 8.37 3.50
N LYS A 93 -9.85 8.88 4.16
CA LYS A 93 -10.18 8.55 5.57
C LYS A 93 -10.47 7.05 5.74
N LEU A 94 -11.27 6.47 4.85
CA LEU A 94 -11.63 5.05 4.90
C LEU A 94 -10.41 4.15 4.70
N ILE A 95 -9.57 4.47 3.71
CA ILE A 95 -8.33 3.73 3.45
C ILE A 95 -7.40 3.84 4.66
N SER A 96 -7.25 5.05 5.19
CA SER A 96 -6.40 5.33 6.34
C SER A 96 -6.79 4.49 7.56
N LEU A 97 -8.06 4.51 7.94
CA LEU A 97 -8.55 3.72 9.07
C LEU A 97 -8.30 2.22 8.88
N ARG A 98 -8.59 1.70 7.68
CA ARG A 98 -8.40 0.28 7.39
C ARG A 98 -6.94 -0.12 7.33
N ALA A 99 -6.10 0.69 6.69
CA ALA A 99 -4.67 0.45 6.64
C ALA A 99 -4.06 0.48 8.05
N THR A 100 -4.42 1.45 8.88
CA THR A 100 -3.95 1.51 10.27
C THR A 100 -4.36 0.28 11.05
N SER A 101 -5.61 -0.15 10.98
CA SER A 101 -6.08 -1.33 11.72
C SER A 101 -5.38 -2.64 11.31
N LEU A 102 -4.99 -2.76 10.05
CA LEU A 102 -4.27 -3.93 9.53
C LEU A 102 -2.76 -3.86 9.82
N LEU A 103 -2.16 -2.68 9.69
CA LEU A 103 -0.71 -2.51 9.79
C LEU A 103 -0.23 -2.33 11.22
N LEU A 104 -1.04 -1.74 12.10
CA LEU A 104 -0.64 -1.46 13.48
C LEU A 104 -0.22 -2.71 14.26
N PRO A 105 -0.97 -3.83 14.27
CA PRO A 105 -0.52 -5.05 14.94
C PRO A 105 0.81 -5.56 14.39
N PHE A 106 1.00 -5.50 13.09
CA PHE A 106 2.23 -5.92 12.42
C PHE A 106 3.43 -5.09 12.88
N VAL A 107 3.28 -3.76 12.89
CA VAL A 107 4.34 -2.84 13.32
C VAL A 107 4.64 -2.98 14.80
N LEU A 108 3.62 -3.21 15.65
CA LEU A 108 3.81 -3.46 17.08
C LEU A 108 4.62 -4.74 17.32
N VAL A 109 4.28 -5.84 16.64
CA VAL A 109 5.03 -7.11 16.76
C VAL A 109 6.48 -6.92 16.28
N PHE A 110 6.69 -6.38 15.08
CA PHE A 110 8.05 -6.17 14.56
C PHE A 110 8.83 -5.13 15.38
N GLY A 111 8.18 -4.07 15.86
CA GLY A 111 8.80 -3.09 16.74
C GLY A 111 9.24 -3.71 18.08
N THR A 112 8.41 -4.56 18.68
CA THR A 112 8.74 -5.26 19.92
C THR A 112 9.91 -6.24 19.72
N ILE A 113 9.88 -7.02 18.63
CA ILE A 113 10.98 -7.93 18.29
C ILE A 113 12.27 -7.13 18.05
N GLY A 114 12.19 -6.03 17.32
CA GLY A 114 13.31 -5.14 17.06
C GLY A 114 13.90 -4.54 18.33
N ALA A 115 13.06 -4.08 19.24
CA ALA A 115 13.49 -3.56 20.53
C ALA A 115 14.17 -4.64 21.40
N ALA A 116 13.59 -5.86 21.45
CA ALA A 116 14.15 -6.98 22.19
C ALA A 116 15.51 -7.43 21.63
N GLN A 117 15.65 -7.47 20.33
CA GLN A 117 16.89 -7.87 19.64
C GLN A 117 17.87 -6.71 19.44
N ARG A 118 17.49 -5.48 19.81
CA ARG A 118 18.27 -4.25 19.55
C ARG A 118 18.60 -4.06 18.08
N PHE A 119 17.63 -4.33 17.22
CA PHE A 119 17.75 -4.31 15.78
C PHE A 119 16.51 -3.68 15.14
N PRO A 120 16.64 -2.74 14.20
CA PRO A 120 15.49 -2.09 13.57
C PRO A 120 14.82 -3.01 12.55
N SER A 121 14.12 -4.04 13.03
CA SER A 121 13.40 -5.02 12.19
C SER A 121 12.34 -4.40 11.28
N CYS A 122 11.89 -3.19 11.60
CA CYS A 122 10.94 -2.45 10.77
C CYS A 122 11.52 -1.97 9.42
N LEU A 123 12.85 -2.09 9.18
CA LEU A 123 13.45 -1.74 7.88
C LEU A 123 12.87 -2.55 6.71
N LEU A 124 12.48 -3.80 6.95
CA LEU A 124 11.76 -4.60 5.98
C LEU A 124 10.43 -3.94 5.58
N ALA A 125 9.70 -3.41 6.55
CA ALA A 125 8.43 -2.73 6.33
C ALA A 125 8.62 -1.36 5.65
N VAL A 126 9.72 -0.65 5.93
CA VAL A 126 10.10 0.58 5.21
C VAL A 126 10.35 0.27 3.73
N GLY A 127 11.10 -0.80 3.43
CA GLY A 127 11.29 -1.30 2.06
C GLY A 127 9.96 -1.67 1.40
N GLY A 128 9.09 -2.37 2.12
CA GLY A 128 7.74 -2.71 1.66
C GLY A 128 6.89 -1.48 1.34
N ALA A 129 6.94 -0.44 2.17
CA ALA A 129 6.26 0.83 1.93
C ALA A 129 6.77 1.50 0.64
N ALA A 130 8.08 1.55 0.44
CA ALA A 130 8.67 2.03 -0.81
C ALA A 130 8.21 1.21 -2.01
N GLY A 131 8.12 -0.11 -1.87
CA GLY A 131 7.58 -1.03 -2.88
C GLY A 131 6.14 -0.71 -3.26
N LEU A 132 5.25 -0.44 -2.28
CA LEU A 132 3.87 -0.02 -2.54
C LEU A 132 3.81 1.30 -3.33
N LEU A 133 4.70 2.25 -3.04
CA LEU A 133 4.78 3.51 -3.79
C LEU A 133 5.23 3.28 -5.24
N VAL A 134 6.18 2.35 -5.48
CA VAL A 134 6.58 1.94 -6.83
C VAL A 134 5.39 1.32 -7.57
N VAL A 135 4.67 0.37 -6.94
CA VAL A 135 3.47 -0.25 -7.53
C VAL A 135 2.41 0.81 -7.84
N SER A 136 2.21 1.79 -6.96
CA SER A 136 1.23 2.86 -7.19
C SER A 136 1.57 3.71 -8.42
N ARG A 137 2.85 4.04 -8.62
CA ARG A 137 3.33 4.78 -9.80
C ARG A 137 3.16 3.96 -11.08
N TRP A 138 3.51 2.69 -11.03
CA TRP A 138 3.32 1.77 -12.15
C TRP A 138 1.84 1.64 -12.51
N THR A 139 0.95 1.46 -11.53
CA THR A 139 -0.50 1.39 -11.74
C THR A 139 -1.03 2.69 -12.32
N ALA A 140 -0.60 3.85 -11.81
CA ALA A 140 -1.00 5.15 -12.35
C ALA A 140 -0.54 5.38 -13.80
N ALA A 141 0.61 4.81 -14.21
CA ALA A 141 1.03 4.83 -15.60
C ALA A 141 0.07 3.99 -16.47
N ARG A 142 -0.30 2.80 -16.02
CA ARG A 142 -1.27 1.94 -16.72
C ARG A 142 -2.67 2.54 -16.80
N GLU A 143 -3.12 3.25 -15.77
CA GLU A 143 -4.38 4.03 -15.82
C GLU A 143 -4.35 5.08 -16.93
N ARG A 144 -3.22 5.80 -17.05
CA ARG A 144 -3.05 6.81 -18.13
C ARG A 144 -3.07 6.20 -19.52
N GLU A 145 -2.38 5.07 -19.72
CA GLU A 145 -2.36 4.34 -20.99
C GLU A 145 -3.76 3.87 -21.42
N ARG A 146 -4.62 3.53 -20.45
CA ARG A 146 -5.98 3.02 -20.69
C ARG A 146 -7.06 4.10 -20.73
N GLY A 147 -6.71 5.34 -20.46
CA GLY A 147 -7.65 6.46 -20.44
C GLY A 147 -8.72 6.39 -19.35
N GLY A 148 -8.49 5.62 -18.26
CA GLY A 148 -9.46 5.46 -17.18
C GLY A 148 -8.79 5.15 -15.83
N ARG A 149 -9.54 5.31 -14.74
CA ARG A 149 -9.08 5.03 -13.38
C ARG A 149 -9.48 3.63 -12.96
N LEU A 150 -8.55 2.90 -12.36
CA LEU A 150 -8.81 1.59 -11.81
C LEU A 150 -9.45 1.72 -10.43
N VAL A 151 -10.63 1.12 -10.28
CA VAL A 151 -11.39 1.09 -9.04
C VAL A 151 -11.69 -0.34 -8.64
N TYR A 152 -11.76 -0.60 -7.36
CA TYR A 152 -12.19 -1.88 -6.82
C TYR A 152 -13.18 -1.69 -5.68
N LEU A 153 -13.98 -2.73 -5.44
CA LEU A 153 -14.97 -2.74 -4.38
C LEU A 153 -14.34 -3.12 -3.05
N LEU A 154 -14.39 -2.22 -2.08
CA LEU A 154 -13.95 -2.50 -0.73
C LEU A 154 -15.13 -3.11 0.06
N VAL A 155 -15.21 -4.43 0.10
CA VAL A 155 -16.20 -5.14 0.91
C VAL A 155 -15.61 -5.40 2.29
N PRO A 156 -16.28 -4.98 3.39
CA PRO A 156 -15.85 -5.33 4.73
C PRO A 156 -15.83 -6.85 4.92
N GLY A 157 -14.68 -7.41 5.30
CA GLY A 157 -14.53 -8.84 5.60
C GLY A 157 -14.29 -9.78 4.41
N ALA A 158 -14.25 -9.27 3.18
CA ALA A 158 -13.89 -10.09 2.02
C ALA A 158 -12.38 -10.07 1.78
N ASP A 159 -11.82 -11.24 1.49
CA ASP A 159 -10.44 -11.35 1.01
C ASP A 159 -10.28 -10.55 -0.28
N HIS A 160 -9.24 -9.73 -0.34
CA HIS A 160 -8.96 -8.88 -1.50
C HIS A 160 -8.68 -9.65 -2.80
N THR A 161 -8.52 -10.98 -2.71
CA THR A 161 -8.22 -11.87 -3.83
C THR A 161 -9.38 -12.04 -4.81
N GLY A 162 -10.62 -11.82 -4.37
CA GLY A 162 -11.83 -11.96 -5.20
C GLY A 162 -12.40 -10.65 -5.74
N THR A 163 -11.81 -9.49 -5.42
CA THR A 163 -12.38 -8.20 -5.78
C THR A 163 -12.23 -7.95 -7.29
N ARG A 164 -13.38 -7.77 -7.95
CA ARG A 164 -13.43 -7.39 -9.36
C ARG A 164 -12.83 -6.00 -9.55
N LEU A 165 -12.04 -5.84 -10.59
CA LEU A 165 -11.44 -4.57 -10.98
C LEU A 165 -12.32 -3.94 -12.06
N TRP A 166 -12.64 -2.65 -11.95
CA TRP A 166 -13.37 -1.89 -12.96
C TRP A 166 -12.57 -0.69 -13.42
N ILE A 167 -12.90 -0.19 -14.59
CA ILE A 167 -12.38 1.08 -15.12
C ILE A 167 -13.48 2.14 -15.01
N ASP A 168 -13.15 3.24 -14.33
CA ASP A 168 -13.94 4.46 -14.32
C ASP A 168 -13.40 5.41 -15.40
N ARG A 169 -14.18 5.60 -16.46
CA ARG A 169 -13.87 6.50 -17.58
C ARG A 169 -14.64 7.81 -17.53
N THR A 170 -15.33 8.09 -16.44
CA THR A 170 -16.13 9.32 -16.31
C THR A 170 -15.25 10.56 -16.45
N PRO A 171 -15.54 11.47 -17.41
CA PRO A 171 -14.83 12.74 -17.54
C PRO A 171 -15.10 13.59 -16.30
N ARG A 172 -14.04 14.00 -15.61
CA ARG A 172 -14.17 14.96 -14.50
C ARG A 172 -14.05 16.39 -15.01
N PRO A 173 -14.93 17.30 -14.54
CA PRO A 173 -14.90 18.70 -14.93
C PRO A 173 -13.63 19.46 -14.53
N ASP A 174 -12.80 18.89 -13.64
CA ASP A 174 -11.66 19.58 -13.02
C ASP A 174 -10.33 19.44 -13.79
N ARG A 175 -10.31 18.83 -14.98
CA ARG A 175 -9.12 18.82 -15.82
C ARG A 175 -9.35 19.71 -17.04
N PRO A 176 -8.62 20.86 -17.16
CA PRO A 176 -8.54 21.52 -18.44
C PRO A 176 -7.98 20.52 -19.46
N ALA A 177 -8.63 20.43 -20.60
CA ALA A 177 -8.13 19.66 -21.75
C ALA A 177 -6.74 20.19 -22.10
N SER A 178 -5.72 19.35 -21.90
CA SER A 178 -4.34 19.61 -22.31
C SER A 178 -4.14 19.17 -23.74
#